data_4228cd0bdc37ea69380b885906c05b80
#
_entry.id   4228cd0bdc37ea69380b885906c05b80
#
_cell.length_a   1.000
_cell.length_b   1.000
_cell.length_c   1.000
_cell.angle_alpha   90.00
_cell.angle_beta   90.00
_cell.angle_gamma   90.00
#
_symmetry.space_group_name_H-M   'P 1'
#
loop_
_entity.id
_entity.type
_entity.pdbx_description
1 polymer ?
#
loop_
_entity_poly.entity_id
_entity_poly.type
_entity_poly.pdbx_seq_one_letter_code
_entity_poly.pdbx_strand_id
1 'polypeptide(L)'
;MGRRFRGEYTFKVDTKGRVSIPASFRRVLEAGDPGYTEGLRPQFVIQYGDDSQKYLEVFTMAEIEKLEDKIERLPNSPLKRELIHSITSRSHESEIDPDGRFVLPAKLRDHVGLGKEAVFAGTLNTFQIWDPEEYARRGDGKEQDAVLDLPEGINPMDAMDMVLAKLERE
;
A
#
# COMPACT_ATOMS: atom_id res chain seq x y z
N MET A 1 5.93 6.25 -18.68
CA MET A 1 5.31 6.60 -17.40
C MET A 1 4.26 5.57 -17.04
N GLY A 2 4.41 4.94 -15.90
CA GLY A 2 3.50 3.92 -15.41
C GLY A 2 2.17 4.51 -14.94
N ARG A 3 1.14 3.68 -15.01
CA ARG A 3 -0.15 4.03 -14.45
C ARG A 3 -0.06 4.06 -12.92
N ARG A 4 -0.93 4.83 -12.31
CA ARG A 4 -1.01 4.98 -10.85
C ARG A 4 -2.26 4.32 -10.31
N PHE A 5 -2.23 3.96 -9.04
CA PHE A 5 -3.41 3.46 -8.35
C PHE A 5 -4.26 4.67 -7.91
N ARG A 6 -5.49 4.74 -8.40
CA ARG A 6 -6.43 5.83 -8.15
C ARG A 6 -7.79 5.30 -7.75
N GLY A 7 -8.43 6.00 -6.86
CA GLY A 7 -9.81 5.73 -6.48
C GLY A 7 -9.96 4.91 -5.22
N GLU A 8 -11.19 4.83 -4.76
CA GLU A 8 -11.60 4.08 -3.59
C GLU A 8 -12.66 3.08 -4.01
N TYR A 9 -12.50 1.82 -3.60
CA TYR A 9 -13.41 0.74 -3.96
C TYR A 9 -13.67 -0.11 -2.74
N THR A 10 -14.91 -0.59 -2.59
CA THR A 10 -15.25 -1.53 -1.51
C THR A 10 -15.71 -2.84 -2.12
N PHE A 11 -15.07 -3.92 -1.74
CA PHE A 11 -15.41 -5.26 -2.21
C PHE A 11 -15.64 -6.22 -1.04
N LYS A 12 -16.43 -7.24 -1.30
CA LYS A 12 -16.68 -8.31 -0.33
C LYS A 12 -15.49 -9.25 -0.27
N VAL A 13 -15.18 -9.70 0.95
CA VAL A 13 -14.19 -10.76 1.21
C VAL A 13 -14.97 -12.01 1.57
N ASP A 14 -14.77 -13.10 0.84
CA ASP A 14 -15.50 -14.34 1.12
C ASP A 14 -14.88 -15.08 2.32
N THR A 15 -15.51 -16.17 2.72
CA THR A 15 -15.08 -16.95 3.90
C THR A 15 -13.69 -17.56 3.75
N LYS A 16 -13.22 -17.74 2.51
CA LYS A 16 -11.88 -18.26 2.21
C LYS A 16 -10.84 -17.17 2.03
N GLY A 17 -11.24 -15.91 2.20
CA GLY A 17 -10.34 -14.77 2.04
C GLY A 17 -10.17 -14.29 0.60
N ARG A 18 -10.98 -14.80 -0.33
CA ARG A 18 -10.91 -14.35 -1.73
C ARG A 18 -11.60 -13.02 -1.88
N VAL A 19 -10.96 -12.10 -2.61
CA VAL A 19 -11.49 -10.76 -2.87
C VAL A 19 -11.08 -10.33 -4.27
N SER A 20 -11.96 -9.59 -4.95
CA SER A 20 -11.68 -9.04 -6.27
C SER A 20 -10.75 -7.82 -6.15
N ILE A 21 -9.92 -7.62 -7.18
CA ILE A 21 -9.13 -6.42 -7.31
C ILE A 21 -9.79 -5.52 -8.34
N PRO A 22 -9.89 -4.20 -8.11
CA PRO A 22 -10.42 -3.28 -9.12
C PRO A 22 -9.68 -3.45 -10.45
N ALA A 23 -10.42 -3.45 -11.56
CA ALA A 23 -9.83 -3.69 -12.88
C ALA A 23 -8.68 -2.73 -13.19
N SER A 24 -8.82 -1.44 -12.83
CA SER A 24 -7.75 -0.46 -13.03
C SER A 24 -6.50 -0.79 -12.21
N PHE A 25 -6.66 -1.33 -11.00
CA PHE A 25 -5.54 -1.75 -10.15
C PHE A 25 -4.84 -2.98 -10.72
N ARG A 26 -5.62 -3.92 -11.28
CA ARG A 26 -5.03 -5.10 -11.93
C ARG A 26 -4.07 -4.73 -13.06
N ARG A 27 -4.44 -3.73 -13.86
CA ARG A 27 -3.58 -3.25 -14.96
C ARG A 27 -2.26 -2.68 -14.44
N VAL A 28 -2.29 -1.96 -13.32
CA VAL A 28 -1.07 -1.42 -12.71
C VAL A 28 -0.19 -2.56 -12.17
N LEU A 29 -0.81 -3.57 -11.54
CA LEU A 29 -0.10 -4.73 -11.02
C LEU A 29 0.55 -5.54 -12.14
N GLU A 30 -0.16 -5.74 -13.25
CA GLU A 30 0.37 -6.43 -14.43
C GLU A 30 1.57 -5.67 -15.02
N ALA A 31 1.42 -4.37 -15.21
CA ALA A 31 2.48 -3.51 -15.75
C ALA A 31 3.69 -3.43 -14.82
N GLY A 32 3.46 -3.56 -13.53
CA GLY A 32 4.50 -3.50 -12.50
C GLY A 32 5.16 -4.83 -12.19
N ASP A 33 4.81 -5.90 -12.89
CA ASP A 33 5.43 -7.22 -12.70
C ASP A 33 6.31 -7.53 -13.92
N PRO A 34 7.65 -7.38 -13.81
CA PRO A 34 8.56 -7.66 -14.91
C PRO A 34 8.50 -9.10 -15.41
N GLY A 35 8.08 -10.04 -14.56
CA GLY A 35 7.94 -11.45 -14.92
C GLY A 35 6.61 -11.81 -15.56
N TYR A 36 5.70 -10.85 -15.66
CA TYR A 36 4.37 -11.12 -16.17
C TYR A 36 4.34 -11.11 -17.70
N THR A 37 3.76 -12.15 -18.27
CA THR A 37 3.36 -12.20 -19.67
C THR A 37 1.95 -12.76 -19.72
N GLU A 38 1.24 -12.51 -20.83
CA GLU A 38 -0.13 -13.02 -21.01
C GLU A 38 -0.18 -14.53 -20.77
N GLY A 39 -1.15 -14.97 -20.00
CA GLY A 39 -1.33 -16.37 -19.60
C GLY A 39 -0.70 -16.73 -18.25
N LEU A 40 0.16 -15.88 -17.71
CA LEU A 40 0.69 -16.04 -16.36
C LEU A 40 -0.18 -15.26 -15.36
N ARG A 41 0.05 -15.48 -14.08
CA ARG A 41 -0.64 -14.75 -13.02
C ARG A 41 0.25 -13.60 -12.55
N PRO A 42 -0.22 -12.34 -12.62
CA PRO A 42 0.54 -11.21 -12.09
C PRO A 42 0.81 -11.38 -10.60
N GLN A 43 2.04 -11.11 -10.19
CA GLN A 43 2.43 -11.22 -8.80
C GLN A 43 2.62 -9.85 -8.17
N PHE A 44 2.44 -9.77 -6.87
CA PHE A 44 2.55 -8.54 -6.11
C PHE A 44 2.85 -8.86 -4.65
N VAL A 45 3.15 -7.84 -3.86
CA VAL A 45 3.54 -8.01 -2.46
C VAL A 45 2.59 -7.23 -1.56
N ILE A 46 2.10 -7.89 -0.51
CA ILE A 46 1.26 -7.28 0.51
C ILE A 46 2.10 -7.13 1.78
N GLN A 47 2.36 -5.89 2.17
CA GLN A 47 3.10 -5.60 3.38
C GLN A 47 2.10 -5.28 4.50
N TYR A 48 2.23 -5.93 5.63
CA TYR A 48 1.31 -5.74 6.74
C TYR A 48 1.93 -4.99 7.92
N GLY A 49 3.26 -4.92 8.00
CA GLY A 49 3.93 -4.12 9.01
C GLY A 49 3.74 -4.60 10.45
N ASP A 50 3.94 -3.69 11.39
CA ASP A 50 3.76 -3.98 12.82
C ASP A 50 2.32 -3.71 13.28
N ASP A 51 2.07 -3.87 14.57
CA ASP A 51 0.71 -3.74 15.12
C ASP A 51 0.14 -2.31 15.03
N SER A 52 0.99 -1.31 14.81
CA SER A 52 0.53 0.07 14.63
C SER A 52 -0.03 0.32 13.23
N GLN A 53 0.34 -0.50 12.26
CA GLN A 53 -0.14 -0.37 10.89
C GLN A 53 -1.52 -1.03 10.77
N LYS A 54 -2.55 -0.21 10.55
CA LYS A 54 -3.94 -0.67 10.52
C LYS A 54 -4.44 -0.99 9.12
N TYR A 55 -3.55 -1.07 8.15
CA TYR A 55 -3.88 -1.34 6.75
C TYR A 55 -2.81 -2.23 6.12
N LEU A 56 -3.18 -2.84 5.02
CA LEU A 56 -2.23 -3.59 4.18
C LEU A 56 -1.76 -2.67 3.07
N GLU A 57 -0.45 -2.59 2.86
CA GLU A 57 0.13 -1.83 1.77
C GLU A 57 0.47 -2.79 0.64
N VAL A 58 -0.06 -2.55 -0.55
CA VAL A 58 0.17 -3.42 -1.70
C VAL A 58 1.11 -2.76 -2.69
N PHE A 59 2.19 -3.46 -2.98
CA PHE A 59 3.25 -3.01 -3.89
C PHE A 59 3.26 -3.87 -5.14
N THR A 60 3.50 -3.26 -6.30
CA THR A 60 3.86 -4.04 -7.48
C THR A 60 5.24 -4.67 -7.22
N MET A 61 5.59 -5.70 -7.97
CA MET A 61 6.92 -6.30 -7.87
C MET A 61 8.02 -5.29 -8.14
N ALA A 62 7.86 -4.44 -9.15
CA ALA A 62 8.85 -3.41 -9.49
C ALA A 62 9.02 -2.39 -8.36
N GLU A 63 7.92 -1.95 -7.74
CA GLU A 63 8.00 -0.95 -6.66
C GLU A 63 8.62 -1.51 -5.39
N ILE A 64 8.30 -2.75 -5.02
CA ILE A 64 8.90 -3.33 -3.82
C ILE A 64 10.41 -3.54 -4.01
N GLU A 65 10.83 -3.94 -5.21
CA GLU A 65 12.26 -4.10 -5.53
C GLU A 65 13.01 -2.77 -5.44
N LYS A 66 12.41 -1.68 -5.94
CA LYS A 66 13.01 -0.34 -5.80
C LYS A 66 13.18 0.07 -4.35
N LEU A 67 12.19 -0.22 -3.52
CA LEU A 67 12.24 0.09 -2.10
C LEU A 67 13.31 -0.75 -1.40
N GLU A 68 13.39 -2.03 -1.72
CA GLU A 68 14.39 -2.93 -1.17
C GLU A 68 15.80 -2.47 -1.55
N ASP A 69 16.01 -2.04 -2.79
CA ASP A 69 17.30 -1.51 -3.26
C ASP A 69 17.70 -0.24 -2.49
N LYS A 70 16.74 0.63 -2.19
CA LYS A 70 17.00 1.82 -1.38
C LYS A 70 17.42 1.44 0.04
N ILE A 71 16.75 0.46 0.62
CA ILE A 71 17.05 -0.01 1.97
C ILE A 71 18.45 -0.62 2.01
N GLU A 72 18.83 -1.39 1.00
CA GLU A 72 20.16 -1.99 0.90
C GLU A 72 21.28 -0.95 0.88
N ARG A 73 21.03 0.22 0.31
CA ARG A 73 22.02 1.31 0.24
C ARG A 73 22.25 2.03 1.56
N LEU A 74 21.37 1.83 2.54
CA LEU A 74 21.55 2.45 3.84
C LEU A 74 22.72 1.84 4.60
N PRO A 75 23.42 2.65 5.42
CA PRO A 75 24.43 2.09 6.33
C PRO A 75 23.80 1.10 7.30
N ASN A 76 24.54 0.10 7.72
CA ASN A 76 24.11 -0.83 8.75
C ASN A 76 23.78 -0.08 10.02
N SER A 77 22.54 -0.22 10.50
CA SER A 77 22.01 0.57 11.61
C SER A 77 20.74 -0.08 12.13
N PRO A 78 20.28 0.31 13.32
CA PRO A 78 18.97 -0.11 13.81
C PRO A 78 17.85 0.24 12.84
N LEU A 79 17.90 1.43 12.21
CA LEU A 79 16.90 1.84 11.23
C LEU A 79 16.85 0.88 10.05
N LYS A 80 18.00 0.53 9.49
CA LYS A 80 18.06 -0.39 8.35
C LYS A 80 17.45 -1.75 8.71
N ARG A 81 17.78 -2.28 9.90
CA ARG A 81 17.23 -3.56 10.36
C ARG A 81 15.72 -3.51 10.53
N GLU A 82 15.19 -2.41 11.08
CA GLU A 82 13.75 -2.24 11.23
C GLU A 82 13.05 -2.15 9.88
N LEU A 83 13.62 -1.45 8.91
CA LEU A 83 13.06 -1.33 7.57
C LEU A 83 13.03 -2.69 6.87
N ILE A 84 14.12 -3.44 6.94
CA ILE A 84 14.18 -4.79 6.37
C ILE A 84 13.09 -5.66 6.99
N HIS A 85 12.96 -5.62 8.31
CA HIS A 85 11.97 -6.41 9.02
C HIS A 85 10.54 -6.04 8.59
N SER A 86 10.24 -4.75 8.56
CA SER A 86 8.91 -4.25 8.20
C SER A 86 8.54 -4.57 6.75
N ILE A 87 9.48 -4.42 5.82
CA ILE A 87 9.21 -4.55 4.39
C ILE A 87 9.36 -5.99 3.90
N THR A 88 10.30 -6.74 4.45
CA THR A 88 10.60 -8.10 3.97
C THR A 88 9.97 -9.17 4.85
N SER A 89 10.21 -9.13 6.15
CA SER A 89 9.68 -10.16 7.06
C SER A 89 8.17 -10.07 7.24
N ARG A 90 7.64 -8.86 7.27
CA ARG A 90 6.20 -8.61 7.48
C ARG A 90 5.50 -8.29 6.18
N SER A 91 5.74 -9.13 5.20
CA SER A 91 5.08 -9.06 3.89
C SER A 91 4.75 -10.46 3.39
N HIS A 92 3.90 -10.51 2.38
CA HIS A 92 3.39 -11.74 1.81
C HIS A 92 3.29 -11.59 0.29
N GLU A 93 3.88 -12.51 -0.45
CA GLU A 93 3.74 -12.53 -1.90
C GLU A 93 2.38 -13.13 -2.26
N SER A 94 1.72 -12.52 -3.22
CA SER A 94 0.42 -12.96 -3.71
C SER A 94 0.35 -12.90 -5.22
N GLU A 95 -0.72 -13.43 -5.79
CA GLU A 95 -0.93 -13.43 -7.23
C GLU A 95 -2.41 -13.21 -7.55
N ILE A 96 -2.67 -12.72 -8.75
CA ILE A 96 -4.05 -12.52 -9.24
C ILE A 96 -4.47 -13.76 -10.03
N ASP A 97 -5.60 -14.37 -9.65
CA ASP A 97 -6.13 -15.53 -10.35
C ASP A 97 -6.83 -15.11 -11.67
N PRO A 98 -7.20 -16.09 -12.53
CA PRO A 98 -7.85 -15.77 -13.81
C PRO A 98 -9.19 -15.03 -13.68
N ASP A 99 -9.83 -15.09 -12.51
CA ASP A 99 -11.09 -14.39 -12.24
C ASP A 99 -10.88 -12.97 -11.70
N GLY A 100 -9.62 -12.52 -11.62
CA GLY A 100 -9.30 -11.18 -11.12
C GLY A 100 -9.36 -11.05 -9.61
N ARG A 101 -9.21 -12.16 -8.89
CA ARG A 101 -9.26 -12.20 -7.44
C ARG A 101 -7.90 -12.63 -6.88
N PHE A 102 -7.71 -12.36 -5.60
CA PHE A 102 -6.56 -12.89 -4.86
C PHE A 102 -7.04 -13.37 -3.48
N VAL A 103 -6.18 -14.08 -2.78
CA VAL A 103 -6.49 -14.56 -1.44
C VAL A 103 -5.79 -13.73 -0.40
N LEU A 104 -6.57 -13.20 0.56
CA LEU A 104 -6.03 -12.58 1.76
C LEU A 104 -5.96 -13.64 2.86
N PRO A 105 -4.76 -14.08 3.25
CA PRO A 105 -4.62 -15.05 4.33
C PRO A 105 -5.26 -14.55 5.63
N ALA A 106 -5.77 -15.46 6.42
CA ALA A 106 -6.42 -15.15 7.69
C ALA A 106 -5.53 -14.30 8.60
N LYS A 107 -4.22 -14.58 8.63
CA LYS A 107 -3.25 -13.79 9.41
C LYS A 107 -3.28 -12.31 9.04
N LEU A 108 -3.32 -12.00 7.75
CA LEU A 108 -3.35 -10.61 7.28
C LEU A 108 -4.68 -9.95 7.58
N ARG A 109 -5.78 -10.70 7.38
CA ARG A 109 -7.12 -10.18 7.70
C ARG A 109 -7.25 -9.86 9.18
N ASP A 110 -6.78 -10.74 10.04
CA ASP A 110 -6.82 -10.54 11.49
C ASP A 110 -5.94 -9.36 11.91
N HIS A 111 -4.78 -9.21 11.28
CA HIS A 111 -3.84 -8.14 11.59
C HIS A 111 -4.47 -6.75 11.44
N VAL A 112 -5.29 -6.56 10.41
CA VAL A 112 -5.93 -5.25 10.13
C VAL A 112 -7.42 -5.23 10.47
N GLY A 113 -7.92 -6.27 11.11
CA GLY A 113 -9.30 -6.34 11.57
C GLY A 113 -10.34 -6.42 10.46
N LEU A 114 -9.99 -7.02 9.31
CA LEU A 114 -10.91 -7.15 8.20
C LEU A 114 -12.05 -8.11 8.49
N GLY A 115 -13.26 -7.65 8.28
CA GLY A 115 -14.46 -8.46 8.33
C GLY A 115 -14.87 -8.95 6.94
N LYS A 116 -16.12 -8.69 6.58
CA LYS A 116 -16.70 -9.15 5.31
C LYS A 116 -16.44 -8.23 4.12
N GLU A 117 -15.92 -7.05 4.35
CA GLU A 117 -15.67 -6.07 3.31
C GLU A 117 -14.29 -5.45 3.48
N ALA A 118 -13.70 -5.04 2.37
CA ALA A 118 -12.40 -4.38 2.34
C ALA A 118 -12.47 -3.15 1.47
N VAL A 119 -11.89 -2.06 1.94
CA VAL A 119 -11.74 -0.82 1.17
C VAL A 119 -10.38 -0.83 0.50
N PHE A 120 -10.37 -0.62 -0.80
CA PHE A 120 -9.16 -0.49 -1.62
C PHE A 120 -8.97 0.98 -1.94
N ALA A 121 -7.89 1.57 -1.46
CA ALA A 121 -7.60 3.00 -1.65
C ALA A 121 -6.29 3.16 -2.41
N GLY A 122 -6.35 3.83 -3.57
CA GLY A 122 -5.16 4.10 -4.38
C GLY A 122 -4.28 5.18 -3.74
N THR A 123 -2.98 4.93 -3.70
CA THR A 123 -1.99 5.82 -3.07
C THR A 123 -0.77 6.04 -3.97
N LEU A 124 -1.01 6.35 -5.24
CA LEU A 124 0.00 6.56 -6.28
C LEU A 124 0.68 5.26 -6.72
N ASN A 125 1.85 4.95 -6.19
CA ASN A 125 2.63 3.77 -6.60
C ASN A 125 2.19 2.48 -5.91
N THR A 126 1.35 2.60 -4.90
CA THR A 126 0.82 1.49 -4.11
C THR A 126 -0.67 1.66 -3.93
N PHE A 127 -1.33 0.66 -3.34
CA PHE A 127 -2.67 0.85 -2.84
C PHE A 127 -2.77 0.21 -1.44
N GLN A 128 -3.76 0.65 -0.70
CA GLN A 128 -3.98 0.20 0.67
C GLN A 128 -5.28 -0.59 0.76
N ILE A 129 -5.29 -1.58 1.63
CA ILE A 129 -6.49 -2.35 1.93
C ILE A 129 -6.83 -2.13 3.40
N TRP A 130 -8.04 -1.66 3.65
CA TRP A 130 -8.50 -1.28 4.97
C TRP A 130 -9.82 -1.96 5.33
N ASP A 131 -10.01 -2.21 6.60
CA ASP A 131 -11.36 -2.42 7.14
C ASP A 131 -12.16 -1.12 6.96
N PRO A 132 -13.44 -1.18 6.53
CA PRO A 132 -14.21 0.04 6.27
C PRO A 132 -14.32 0.99 7.46
N GLU A 133 -14.49 0.47 8.68
CA GLU A 133 -14.57 1.31 9.88
C GLU A 133 -13.24 1.98 10.20
N GLU A 134 -12.14 1.26 10.09
CA GLU A 134 -10.80 1.82 10.28
C GLU A 134 -10.49 2.87 9.22
N TYR A 135 -10.90 2.63 7.98
CA TYR A 135 -10.70 3.59 6.91
C TYR A 135 -11.44 4.90 7.19
N ALA A 136 -12.68 4.80 7.67
CA ALA A 136 -13.46 5.98 8.04
C ALA A 136 -12.82 6.77 9.19
N ARG A 137 -12.12 6.09 10.09
CA ARG A 137 -11.47 6.71 11.25
C ARG A 137 -10.05 7.20 11.00
N ARG A 138 -9.44 6.88 9.86
CA ARG A 138 -8.02 7.16 9.61
C ARG A 138 -7.63 8.63 9.71
N GLY A 139 -8.59 9.55 9.54
CA GLY A 139 -8.35 10.98 9.68
C GLY A 139 -8.61 11.53 11.09
N ASP A 140 -9.17 10.72 11.99
CA ASP A 140 -9.54 11.13 13.33
C ASP A 140 -8.39 11.00 14.32
N GLY A 141 -7.41 10.18 14.01
CA GLY A 141 -6.20 10.06 14.81
C GLY A 141 -5.38 11.32 14.63
N LYS A 142 -5.04 11.94 15.74
CA LYS A 142 -4.10 13.05 15.78
C LYS A 142 -2.68 12.53 15.53
N GLU A 143 -2.49 11.75 14.50
CA GLU A 143 -1.16 11.46 14.00
C GLU A 143 -0.69 12.72 13.31
N GLN A 144 -0.33 13.65 14.15
CA GLN A 144 0.42 14.77 13.70
C GLN A 144 1.80 14.26 13.43
N ASP A 145 2.04 13.91 12.16
CA ASP A 145 3.38 13.95 11.68
C ASP A 145 3.82 15.40 11.82
N ALA A 146 4.46 15.67 12.94
CA ALA A 146 5.03 16.97 13.23
C ALA A 146 6.12 17.39 12.24
N VAL A 147 6.34 16.61 11.19
CA VAL A 147 7.35 16.87 10.16
C VAL A 147 6.95 18.08 9.30
N LEU A 148 5.65 18.36 9.19
CA LEU A 148 5.16 19.49 8.43
C LEU A 148 4.26 20.32 9.34
N ASP A 149 4.82 21.37 9.87
CA ASP A 149 4.10 22.36 10.67
C ASP A 149 3.21 23.18 9.74
N LEU A 150 2.11 22.55 9.30
CA LEU A 150 1.16 23.21 8.42
C LEU A 150 0.05 23.85 9.25
N PRO A 151 -0.31 25.10 8.95
CA PRO A 151 -1.41 25.76 9.64
C PRO A 151 -2.71 25.00 9.47
N GLU A 152 -3.55 24.97 10.49
CA GLU A 152 -4.87 24.38 10.42
C GLU A 152 -5.70 25.01 9.28
N GLY A 153 -6.45 24.18 8.58
CA GLY A 153 -7.37 24.63 7.55
C GLY A 153 -6.77 24.85 6.17
N ILE A 154 -5.49 24.56 5.98
CA ILE A 154 -4.88 24.64 4.65
C ILE A 154 -5.27 23.41 3.82
N ASN A 155 -5.71 23.66 2.61
CA ASN A 155 -5.97 22.62 1.62
C ASN A 155 -4.66 21.87 1.33
N PRO A 156 -4.67 20.52 1.27
CA PRO A 156 -3.45 19.75 0.97
C PRO A 156 -2.72 20.18 -0.30
N MET A 157 -3.44 20.61 -1.33
CA MET A 157 -2.81 21.09 -2.57
C MET A 157 -1.99 22.34 -2.33
N ASP A 158 -2.52 23.28 -1.56
CA ASP A 158 -1.81 24.52 -1.21
C ASP A 158 -0.59 24.21 -0.32
N ALA A 159 -0.75 23.27 0.60
CA ALA A 159 0.34 22.82 1.45
C ALA A 159 1.50 22.24 0.62
N MET A 160 1.16 21.45 -0.39
CA MET A 160 2.15 20.87 -1.31
C MET A 160 2.94 21.97 -2.02
N ASP A 161 2.26 22.97 -2.55
CA ASP A 161 2.90 24.08 -3.25
C ASP A 161 3.87 24.83 -2.33
N MET A 162 3.48 25.02 -1.07
CA MET A 162 4.34 25.67 -0.07
C MET A 162 5.61 24.85 0.21
N VAL A 163 5.46 23.53 0.34
CA VAL A 163 6.60 22.62 0.58
C VAL A 163 7.55 22.60 -0.62
N LEU A 164 6.99 22.49 -1.83
CA LEU A 164 7.80 22.46 -3.05
C LEU A 164 8.56 23.77 -3.24
N ALA A 165 7.92 24.92 -3.00
CA ALA A 165 8.57 26.23 -3.07
C ALA A 165 9.73 26.32 -2.07
N LYS A 166 9.58 25.75 -0.89
CA LYS A 166 10.62 25.72 0.15
C LYS A 166 11.81 24.85 -0.26
N LEU A 167 11.56 23.72 -0.90
CA LEU A 167 12.62 22.83 -1.41
C LEU A 167 13.42 23.47 -2.52
N GLU A 168 12.79 24.27 -3.38
CA GLU A 168 13.47 24.96 -4.48
C GLU A 168 14.42 26.07 -4.00
N ARG A 169 14.24 26.55 -2.77
CA ARG A 169 15.10 27.59 -2.18
C ARG A 169 16.37 27.03 -1.53
N GLU A 170 16.42 25.73 -1.35
CA GLU A 170 17.59 25.03 -0.83
C GLU A 170 18.40 24.45 -1.98
#